data_e9c49b2b791272c2e69cbc8aea61a351
#
_entry.id   e9c49b2b791272c2e69cbc8aea61a351
#
_cell.length_a   1.000
_cell.length_b   1.000
_cell.length_c   1.000
_cell.angle_alpha   90.00
_cell.angle_beta   90.00
_cell.angle_gamma   90.00
#
_symmetry.space_group_name_H-M   'P 1'
#
loop_
_entity.id
_entity.type
_entity.pdbx_description
1 polymer ?
#
loop_
_entity_poly.entity_id
_entity_poly.type
_entity_poly.pdbx_seq_one_letter_code
_entity_poly.pdbx_strand_id
1 'polypeptide(L)'
;MQIFVDADACPVVDIVETIAEKYNISTTLLCDTNHILYSDYSEVIVVSAGADAVDYKLISICHKGDVVVSQDYGVAAMALGKGAYAIHQSGKWYTNENIDQMLMERHLNKKARRCSHKHHMKGPRKRTEEDDVRFAQSFEKLILMAKSKEGAQSGNI
;
A
#
# COMPACT_ATOMS: atom_id res chain seq x y z
N MET A 1 11.97 8.83 -6.41
CA MET A 1 10.77 8.26 -5.73
C MET A 1 9.86 7.61 -6.75
N GLN A 2 9.40 6.42 -6.47
CA GLN A 2 8.40 5.70 -7.26
C GLN A 2 7.27 5.25 -6.34
N ILE A 3 6.10 5.00 -6.92
CA ILE A 3 4.94 4.48 -6.19
C ILE A 3 4.71 3.04 -6.63
N PHE A 4 4.58 2.14 -5.66
CA PHE A 4 4.25 0.74 -5.89
C PHE A 4 2.91 0.43 -5.25
N VAL A 5 2.00 -0.19 -6.00
CA VAL A 5 0.66 -0.54 -5.51
C VAL A 5 0.52 -2.06 -5.54
N ASP A 6 0.20 -2.63 -4.39
CA ASP A 6 -0.30 -4.01 -4.27
C ASP A 6 -1.74 -3.96 -4.77
N ALA A 7 -1.93 -4.26 -6.05
CA ALA A 7 -3.14 -3.90 -6.77
C ALA A 7 -4.26 -4.96 -6.69
N ASP A 8 -3.99 -6.13 -6.13
CA ASP A 8 -5.02 -7.16 -5.95
C ASP A 8 -6.10 -6.65 -4.99
N ALA A 9 -7.34 -6.58 -5.47
CA ALA A 9 -8.49 -6.09 -4.71
C ALA A 9 -8.30 -4.68 -4.11
N CYS A 10 -7.46 -3.85 -4.74
CA CYS A 10 -7.19 -2.49 -4.27
C CYS A 10 -8.23 -1.51 -4.84
N PRO A 11 -9.01 -0.84 -3.99
CA PRO A 11 -10.07 0.07 -4.47
C PRO A 11 -9.57 1.48 -4.80
N VAL A 12 -8.28 1.79 -4.60
CA VAL A 12 -7.74 3.15 -4.71
C VAL A 12 -6.77 3.34 -5.87
N VAL A 13 -6.66 2.37 -6.77
CA VAL A 13 -5.73 2.44 -7.91
C VAL A 13 -5.92 3.73 -8.72
N ASP A 14 -7.16 4.07 -9.08
CA ASP A 14 -7.47 5.27 -9.88
C ASP A 14 -7.07 6.56 -9.16
N ILE A 15 -7.29 6.61 -7.86
CA ILE A 15 -6.92 7.76 -7.02
C ILE A 15 -5.39 7.91 -6.99
N VAL A 16 -4.68 6.81 -6.79
CA VAL A 16 -3.21 6.80 -6.78
C VAL A 16 -2.67 7.31 -8.11
N GLU A 17 -3.19 6.82 -9.22
CA GLU A 17 -2.76 7.22 -10.56
C GLU A 17 -3.04 8.70 -10.83
N THR A 18 -4.20 9.19 -10.44
CA THR A 18 -4.58 10.61 -10.60
C THR A 18 -3.58 11.52 -9.86
N ILE A 19 -3.27 11.19 -8.63
CA ILE A 19 -2.33 11.99 -7.82
C ILE A 19 -0.89 11.84 -8.34
N ALA A 20 -0.49 10.63 -8.71
CA ALA A 20 0.84 10.39 -9.28
C ALA A 20 1.05 11.18 -10.56
N GLU A 21 0.07 11.20 -11.43
CA GLU A 21 0.11 11.96 -12.69
C GLU A 21 0.23 13.46 -12.43
N LYS A 22 -0.51 13.98 -11.45
CA LYS A 22 -0.45 15.40 -11.04
C LYS A 22 0.96 15.82 -10.65
N TYR A 23 1.71 14.93 -10.01
CA TYR A 23 3.08 15.23 -9.55
C TYR A 23 4.16 14.59 -10.42
N ASN A 24 3.77 14.01 -11.54
CA ASN A 24 4.68 13.37 -12.51
C ASN A 24 5.56 12.29 -11.85
N ILE A 25 4.93 11.40 -11.08
CA ILE A 25 5.61 10.32 -10.38
C ILE A 25 5.28 8.98 -11.04
N SER A 26 6.30 8.18 -11.32
CA SER A 26 6.13 6.84 -11.89
C SER A 26 5.42 5.93 -10.92
N THR A 27 4.43 5.19 -11.41
CA THR A 27 3.65 4.25 -10.63
C THR A 27 3.72 2.86 -11.25
N THR A 28 3.88 1.85 -10.41
CA THR A 28 3.88 0.44 -10.81
C THR A 28 2.78 -0.29 -10.05
N LEU A 29 1.90 -0.95 -10.81
CA LEU A 29 0.83 -1.79 -10.26
C LEU A 29 1.29 -3.24 -10.31
N LEU A 30 1.22 -3.95 -9.18
CA LEU A 30 1.56 -5.36 -9.12
C LEU A 30 0.30 -6.18 -8.87
N CYS A 31 0.09 -7.18 -9.69
CA CYS A 31 -1.06 -8.08 -9.58
C CYS A 31 -0.65 -9.50 -9.94
N ASP A 32 -1.51 -10.47 -9.58
CA ASP A 32 -1.27 -11.86 -9.98
C ASP A 32 -1.99 -12.18 -11.29
N THR A 33 -1.77 -13.39 -11.81
CA THR A 33 -2.37 -13.84 -13.08
C THR A 33 -3.90 -13.98 -13.03
N ASN A 34 -4.49 -14.03 -11.83
CA ASN A 34 -5.95 -14.12 -11.66
C ASN A 34 -6.63 -12.73 -11.65
N HIS A 35 -5.85 -11.65 -11.50
CA HIS A 35 -6.36 -10.29 -11.33
C HIS A 35 -5.60 -9.31 -12.22
N ILE A 36 -5.45 -9.64 -13.51
CA ILE A 36 -4.69 -8.83 -14.45
C ILE A 36 -5.37 -7.47 -14.66
N LEU A 37 -4.59 -6.41 -14.44
CA LEU A 37 -5.03 -5.02 -14.61
C LEU A 37 -4.40 -4.42 -15.86
N TYR A 38 -5.05 -3.40 -16.39
CA TYR A 38 -4.54 -2.58 -17.49
C TYR A 38 -4.51 -1.14 -17.04
N SER A 39 -3.50 -0.40 -17.46
CA SER A 39 -3.37 1.01 -17.14
C SER A 39 -2.71 1.75 -18.31
N ASP A 40 -3.21 2.95 -18.60
CA ASP A 40 -2.61 3.85 -19.58
C ASP A 40 -1.48 4.69 -18.99
N TYR A 41 -1.40 4.77 -17.66
CA TYR A 41 -0.41 5.58 -16.95
C TYR A 41 0.67 4.75 -16.30
N SER A 42 0.30 3.71 -15.57
CA SER A 42 1.19 2.92 -14.74
C SER A 42 1.81 1.75 -15.51
N GLU A 43 3.00 1.36 -15.12
CA GLU A 43 3.56 0.06 -15.48
C GLU A 43 2.78 -1.01 -14.71
N VAL A 44 2.43 -2.10 -15.39
CA VAL A 44 1.75 -3.24 -14.74
C VAL A 44 2.69 -4.43 -14.75
N ILE A 45 2.99 -4.95 -13.57
CA ILE A 45 3.79 -6.17 -13.40
C ILE A 45 2.85 -7.28 -12.97
N VAL A 46 2.74 -8.31 -13.80
CA VAL A 46 1.95 -9.51 -13.51
C VAL A 46 2.89 -10.58 -13.00
N VAL A 47 2.65 -11.07 -11.80
CA VAL A 47 3.42 -12.17 -11.21
C VAL A 47 2.61 -13.46 -11.24
N SER A 48 3.28 -14.58 -11.17
CA SER A 48 2.61 -15.90 -11.14
C SER A 48 1.70 -15.99 -9.90
N ALA A 49 0.53 -16.63 -10.08
CA ALA A 49 -0.37 -16.89 -8.97
C ALA A 49 0.32 -17.79 -7.94
N GLY A 50 0.34 -17.34 -6.71
CA GLY A 50 0.93 -18.05 -5.58
C GLY A 50 0.87 -17.21 -4.34
N ALA A 51 0.89 -17.87 -3.19
CA ALA A 51 0.89 -17.18 -1.91
C ALA A 51 2.10 -16.24 -1.84
N ASP A 52 1.83 -14.98 -1.55
CA ASP A 52 2.84 -13.94 -1.31
C ASP A 52 3.73 -13.58 -2.51
N ALA A 53 3.43 -14.06 -3.72
CA ALA A 53 4.25 -13.77 -4.91
C ALA A 53 4.31 -12.28 -5.24
N VAL A 54 3.16 -11.57 -5.13
CA VAL A 54 3.08 -10.11 -5.32
C VAL A 54 3.92 -9.40 -4.25
N ASP A 55 3.81 -9.84 -3.00
CA ASP A 55 4.51 -9.25 -1.85
C ASP A 55 6.02 -9.30 -2.03
N TYR A 56 6.55 -10.48 -2.37
CA TYR A 56 7.99 -10.65 -2.60
C TYR A 56 8.50 -9.81 -3.75
N LYS A 57 7.76 -9.78 -4.86
CA LYS A 57 8.15 -8.97 -6.03
C LYS A 57 8.17 -7.49 -5.67
N LEU A 58 7.11 -7.00 -5.02
CA LEU A 58 7.01 -5.59 -4.63
C LEU A 58 8.18 -5.18 -3.75
N ILE A 59 8.47 -5.97 -2.72
CA ILE A 59 9.57 -5.65 -1.81
C ILE A 59 10.93 -5.75 -2.50
N SER A 60 11.09 -6.67 -3.45
CA SER A 60 12.36 -6.82 -4.18
C SER A 60 12.71 -5.60 -5.03
N ILE A 61 11.70 -4.89 -5.54
CA ILE A 61 11.90 -3.72 -6.43
C ILE A 61 11.73 -2.37 -5.73
N CYS A 62 11.25 -2.37 -4.49
CA CYS A 62 11.07 -1.18 -3.67
C CYS A 62 12.41 -0.72 -3.10
N HIS A 63 12.62 0.59 -3.06
CA HIS A 63 13.84 1.22 -2.53
C HIS A 63 13.50 2.27 -1.49
N LYS A 64 14.52 2.69 -0.75
CA LYS A 64 14.40 3.77 0.23
C LYS A 64 13.79 5.01 -0.43
N GLY A 65 12.81 5.62 0.23
CA GLY A 65 12.15 6.82 -0.27
C GLY A 65 10.97 6.58 -1.21
N ASP A 66 10.75 5.34 -1.64
CA ASP A 66 9.58 4.97 -2.42
C ASP A 66 8.32 4.94 -1.56
N VAL A 67 7.15 4.93 -2.22
CA VAL A 67 5.85 4.89 -1.54
C VAL A 67 5.13 3.60 -1.92
N VAL A 68 4.66 2.86 -0.93
CA VAL A 68 3.95 1.59 -1.12
C VAL A 68 2.50 1.74 -0.64
N VAL A 69 1.57 1.35 -1.50
CA VAL A 69 0.13 1.30 -1.16
C VAL A 69 -0.26 -0.17 -1.02
N SER A 70 -0.61 -0.59 0.17
CA SER A 70 -1.00 -1.98 0.44
C SER A 70 -1.92 -2.07 1.65
N GLN A 71 -2.87 -3.00 1.60
CA GLN A 71 -3.68 -3.36 2.76
C GLN A 71 -3.01 -4.45 3.61
N ASP A 72 -1.90 -5.02 3.15
CA ASP A 72 -1.19 -6.09 3.85
C ASP A 72 -0.15 -5.49 4.82
N TYR A 73 -0.36 -5.73 6.11
CA TYR A 73 0.53 -5.21 7.17
C TYR A 73 1.95 -5.79 7.08
N GLY A 74 2.09 -7.01 6.60
CA GLY A 74 3.40 -7.64 6.39
C GLY A 74 4.20 -6.94 5.31
N VAL A 75 3.56 -6.61 4.19
CA VAL A 75 4.18 -5.82 3.11
C VAL A 75 4.58 -4.45 3.62
N ALA A 76 3.68 -3.79 4.37
CA ALA A 76 3.95 -2.47 4.95
C ALA A 76 5.17 -2.51 5.89
N ALA A 77 5.25 -3.53 6.74
CA ALA A 77 6.38 -3.70 7.65
C ALA A 77 7.71 -3.86 6.90
N MET A 78 7.71 -4.67 5.84
CA MET A 78 8.91 -4.86 5.01
C MET A 78 9.31 -3.59 4.27
N ALA A 79 8.33 -2.84 3.75
CA ALA A 79 8.58 -1.56 3.09
C ALA A 79 9.22 -0.55 4.05
N LEU A 80 8.67 -0.42 5.25
CA LEU A 80 9.23 0.45 6.29
C LEU A 80 10.66 0.03 6.66
N GLY A 81 10.92 -1.27 6.73
CA GLY A 81 12.26 -1.81 6.99
C GLY A 81 13.29 -1.43 5.93
N LYS A 82 12.85 -1.19 4.70
CA LYS A 82 13.72 -0.71 3.60
C LYS A 82 13.85 0.81 3.55
N GLY A 83 13.18 1.53 4.44
CA GLY A 83 13.17 2.99 4.43
C GLY A 83 12.18 3.60 3.44
N ALA A 84 11.25 2.81 2.92
CA ALA A 84 10.15 3.31 2.11
C ALA A 84 8.99 3.77 3.00
N TYR A 85 8.06 4.51 2.41
CA TYR A 85 6.81 4.90 3.06
C TYR A 85 5.72 3.89 2.70
N ALA A 86 4.77 3.68 3.58
CA ALA A 86 3.66 2.77 3.32
C ALA A 86 2.35 3.38 3.81
N ILE A 87 1.28 3.17 3.03
CA ILE A 87 -0.05 3.69 3.31
C ILE A 87 -1.10 2.61 3.06
N HIS A 88 -2.08 2.54 3.95
CA HIS A 88 -3.24 1.66 3.81
C HIS A 88 -4.30 2.34 2.93
N GLN A 89 -5.15 1.56 2.28
CA GLN A 89 -6.24 2.07 1.43
C GLN A 89 -7.25 2.96 2.18
N SER A 90 -7.27 2.93 3.50
CA SER A 90 -8.07 3.83 4.32
C SER A 90 -7.48 5.24 4.45
N GLY A 91 -6.24 5.44 4.01
CA GLY A 91 -5.49 6.67 4.21
C GLY A 91 -4.60 6.67 5.45
N LYS A 92 -4.65 5.62 6.25
CA LYS A 92 -3.78 5.51 7.43
C LYS A 92 -2.35 5.22 6.99
N TRP A 93 -1.41 6.04 7.47
CA TRP A 93 0.02 5.81 7.23
C TRP A 93 0.51 4.70 8.16
N TYR A 94 1.27 3.78 7.61
CA TYR A 94 2.02 2.83 8.43
C TYR A 94 3.29 3.52 8.92
N THR A 95 3.57 3.37 10.21
CA THR A 95 4.76 3.93 10.83
C THR A 95 5.45 2.87 11.68
N ASN A 96 6.72 3.08 12.02
CA ASN A 96 7.43 2.17 12.92
C ASN A 96 6.76 2.09 14.29
N GLU A 97 6.06 3.15 14.70
CA GLU A 97 5.33 3.20 15.98
C GLU A 97 4.06 2.37 15.98
N ASN A 98 3.34 2.29 14.82
CA ASN A 98 2.03 1.62 14.79
C ASN A 98 2.06 0.23 14.17
N ILE A 99 3.08 -0.11 13.40
CA ILE A 99 3.09 -1.37 12.62
C ILE A 99 3.10 -2.61 13.51
N ASP A 100 3.82 -2.59 14.61
CA ASP A 100 3.90 -3.73 15.52
C ASP A 100 2.55 -3.99 16.17
N GLN A 101 1.84 -2.94 16.56
CA GLN A 101 0.50 -3.05 17.13
C GLN A 101 -0.50 -3.63 16.11
N MET A 102 -0.44 -3.16 14.86
CA MET A 102 -1.30 -3.65 13.78
C MET A 102 -1.07 -5.13 13.48
N LEU A 103 0.18 -5.58 13.47
CA LEU A 103 0.54 -6.98 13.29
C LEU A 103 0.03 -7.84 14.45
N MET A 104 0.12 -7.34 15.68
CA MET A 104 -0.38 -8.03 16.86
C MET A 104 -1.92 -8.14 16.82
N GLU A 105 -2.62 -7.08 16.48
CA GLU A 105 -4.08 -7.08 16.34
C GLU A 105 -4.54 -8.11 15.29
N ARG A 106 -3.86 -8.16 14.15
CA ARG A 106 -4.12 -9.16 13.11
C ARG A 106 -3.95 -10.57 13.63
N HIS A 107 -2.90 -10.84 14.38
CA HIS A 107 -2.62 -12.14 14.97
C HIS A 107 -3.71 -12.55 15.98
N LEU A 108 -4.10 -11.64 16.87
CA LEU A 108 -5.14 -11.87 17.86
C LEU A 108 -6.50 -12.12 17.20
N ASN A 109 -6.85 -11.34 16.18
CA ASN A 109 -8.09 -11.53 15.42
C ASN A 109 -8.12 -12.88 14.71
N LYS A 110 -7.02 -13.30 14.13
CA LYS A 110 -6.89 -14.61 13.49
C LYS A 110 -7.07 -15.75 14.50
N LYS A 111 -6.47 -15.62 15.68
CA LYS A 111 -6.62 -16.57 16.78
C LYS A 111 -8.06 -16.64 17.29
N ALA A 112 -8.73 -15.50 17.45
CA ALA A 112 -10.13 -15.43 17.86
C ALA A 112 -11.06 -16.09 16.83
N ARG A 113 -10.82 -15.92 15.54
CA ARG A 113 -11.58 -16.59 14.46
C ARG A 113 -11.46 -18.11 14.52
N ARG A 114 -10.27 -18.64 14.85
CA ARG A 114 -10.05 -20.09 15.02
C ARG A 114 -10.78 -20.66 16.21
N CYS A 115 -10.96 -19.87 17.28
CA CYS A 115 -11.58 -20.32 18.54
C CYS A 115 -13.10 -20.20 18.54
N SER A 116 -13.72 -19.38 17.68
CA SER A 116 -15.16 -19.17 17.67
C SER A 116 -15.80 -19.70 16.39
N HIS A 117 -16.15 -20.98 16.40
CA HIS A 117 -16.90 -21.61 15.31
C HIS A 117 -18.35 -21.12 15.18
N LYS A 118 -18.85 -20.29 16.11
CA LYS A 118 -20.27 -19.92 16.22
C LYS A 118 -20.55 -18.44 16.00
N HIS A 119 -19.54 -17.59 15.86
CA HIS A 119 -19.74 -16.16 15.67
C HIS A 119 -19.16 -15.72 14.33
N HIS A 120 -20.07 -15.39 13.40
CA HIS A 120 -19.67 -14.70 12.18
C HIS A 120 -19.23 -13.28 12.57
N MET A 121 -17.95 -13.02 12.51
CA MET A 121 -17.46 -11.64 12.58
C MET A 121 -18.01 -10.91 11.37
N LYS A 122 -18.63 -9.75 11.60
CA LYS A 122 -19.08 -8.89 10.51
C LYS A 122 -17.88 -8.56 9.63
N GLY A 123 -18.04 -8.74 8.32
CA GLY A 123 -17.03 -8.33 7.35
C GLY A 123 -16.76 -6.83 7.43
N PRO A 124 -15.70 -6.34 6.78
CA PRO A 124 -15.38 -4.92 6.76
C PRO A 124 -16.56 -4.11 6.21
N ARG A 125 -16.73 -2.89 6.74
CA ARG A 125 -17.71 -1.94 6.28
C ARG A 125 -17.54 -1.67 4.78
N LYS A 126 -18.64 -1.56 4.05
CA LYS A 126 -18.60 -1.19 2.63
C LYS A 126 -17.92 0.16 2.47
N ARG A 127 -17.00 0.26 1.50
CA ARG A 127 -16.28 1.49 1.19
C ARG A 127 -17.23 2.56 0.64
N THR A 128 -17.04 3.79 1.10
CA THR A 128 -17.85 4.95 0.69
C THR A 128 -17.01 5.99 -0.06
N GLU A 129 -17.67 6.98 -0.68
CA GLU A 129 -16.99 8.11 -1.30
C GLU A 129 -16.16 8.92 -0.31
N GLU A 130 -16.63 9.02 0.95
CA GLU A 130 -15.86 9.70 2.01
C GLU A 130 -14.55 8.99 2.30
N ASP A 131 -14.54 7.67 2.22
CA ASP A 131 -13.30 6.89 2.36
C ASP A 131 -12.31 7.23 1.25
N ASP A 132 -12.79 7.40 0.02
CA ASP A 132 -11.97 7.77 -1.13
C ASP A 132 -11.40 9.19 -0.98
N VAL A 133 -12.20 10.14 -0.53
CA VAL A 133 -11.74 11.52 -0.27
C VAL A 133 -10.67 11.52 0.82
N ARG A 134 -10.89 10.77 1.89
CA ARG A 134 -9.94 10.66 3.01
C ARG A 134 -8.61 10.06 2.54
N PHE A 135 -8.68 9.00 1.75
CA PHE A 135 -7.48 8.40 1.17
C PHE A 135 -6.75 9.39 0.27
N ALA A 136 -7.46 10.06 -0.64
CA ALA A 136 -6.86 11.01 -1.59
C ALA A 136 -6.11 12.13 -0.86
N GLN A 137 -6.72 12.72 0.16
CA GLN A 137 -6.10 13.79 0.95
C GLN A 137 -4.86 13.29 1.69
N SER A 138 -4.97 12.14 2.33
CA SER A 138 -3.86 11.54 3.09
C SER A 138 -2.70 11.12 2.18
N PHE A 139 -3.01 10.52 1.03
CA PHE A 139 -2.02 10.08 0.07
C PHE A 139 -1.28 11.26 -0.55
N GLU A 140 -1.98 12.30 -0.96
CA GLU A 140 -1.35 13.51 -1.49
C GLU A 140 -0.41 14.15 -0.47
N LYS A 141 -0.83 14.21 0.80
CA LYS A 141 0.00 14.71 1.90
C LYS A 141 1.28 13.88 2.06
N LEU A 142 1.16 12.54 1.97
CA LEU A 142 2.30 11.64 2.03
C LEU A 142 3.28 11.89 0.87
N ILE A 143 2.76 12.03 -0.34
CA ILE A 143 3.57 12.30 -1.53
C ILE A 143 4.33 13.60 -1.39
N LEU A 144 3.68 14.67 -0.94
CA LEU A 144 4.33 15.98 -0.75
C LEU A 144 5.43 15.91 0.32
N MET A 145 5.18 15.21 1.41
CA MET A 145 6.19 15.00 2.45
C MET A 145 7.39 14.21 1.92
N ALA A 146 7.14 13.12 1.20
CA ALA A 146 8.20 12.27 0.64
C ALA A 146 9.05 13.02 -0.37
N LYS A 147 8.43 13.83 -1.24
CA LYS A 147 9.15 14.68 -2.20
C LYS A 147 10.00 15.72 -1.50
N SER A 148 9.50 16.32 -0.44
CA SER A 148 10.23 17.30 0.35
C SER A 148 11.51 16.71 0.95
N LYS A 149 11.44 15.50 1.48
CA LYS A 149 12.60 14.79 2.04
C LYS A 149 13.60 14.38 0.96
N GLU A 150 13.13 13.98 -0.20
CA GLU A 150 13.97 13.65 -1.35
C GLU A 150 14.78 14.88 -1.79
N GLY A 151 14.13 16.04 -1.91
CA GLY A 151 14.78 17.29 -2.25
C GLY A 151 15.81 17.73 -1.21
N ALA A 152 15.54 17.54 0.07
CA ALA A 152 16.47 17.86 1.15
C ALA A 152 17.72 16.97 1.15
N GLN A 153 17.59 15.69 0.77
CA GLN A 153 18.72 14.78 0.64
C GLN A 153 19.60 15.10 -0.54
N SER A 154 19.03 15.54 -1.67
CA SER A 154 19.80 15.94 -2.86
C SER A 154 20.51 17.28 -2.68
N GLY A 155 20.10 18.13 -1.74
CA GLY A 155 20.73 19.41 -1.44
C GLY A 155 21.93 19.33 -0.50
N ASN A 156 22.23 18.16 0.05
CA ASN A 156 23.32 17.94 1.01
C ASN A 156 24.51 17.25 0.33
N ILE A 157 25.07 17.93 -0.65
CA ILE A 157 26.35 17.50 -1.22
C ILE A 157 27.47 18.36 -0.67
#